data_ac97c868933bd4ceac18271e943db701
#
_entry.id   ac97c868933bd4ceac18271e943db701
#
_cell.length_a   1.000
_cell.length_b   1.000
_cell.length_c   1.000
_cell.angle_alpha   90.00
_cell.angle_beta   90.00
_cell.angle_gamma   90.00
#
_symmetry.space_group_name_H-M   'P 1'
#
loop_
_entity.id
_entity.type
_entity.pdbx_description
1 polymer ?
#
loop_
_entity_poly.entity_id
_entity_poly.type
_entity_poly.pdbx_seq_one_letter_code
_entity_poly.pdbx_strand_id
1 'polypeptide(L)'
;MFKSFTASDKKQPAKPGRTGPAELAGPQAPPAPVHRAARLMQAGAVVSTLSLIFTVIGSFSLKHNMMTANAQKLADHQITASQISSTATGLIVYTIVIGLVSIGLWLWMARMNEAGRRWARITASAFFALWSLYTYSVIGELHGGVTVTATLIVSLILILALWVIGAATVFYLWRPASTAYFKAQSPKAEPR
;
A
#
# COMPACT_ATOMS: atom_id res chain seq x y z
N MET A 1 -72.73 -53.19 -20.12
CA MET A 1 -72.69 -52.03 -19.29
C MET A 1 -71.35 -52.02 -18.57
N PHE A 2 -70.28 -51.43 -19.21
CA PHE A 2 -68.93 -51.40 -18.68
C PHE A 2 -68.56 -49.93 -18.41
N LYS A 3 -68.34 -49.61 -17.18
CA LYS A 3 -67.82 -48.28 -16.75
C LYS A 3 -66.34 -48.29 -16.89
N SER A 4 -65.82 -47.43 -17.76
CA SER A 4 -64.41 -47.12 -17.90
C SER A 4 -63.93 -46.28 -16.69
N PHE A 5 -62.91 -46.77 -16.02
CA PHE A 5 -62.23 -46.13 -14.94
C PHE A 5 -61.12 -45.25 -15.51
N THR A 6 -61.33 -43.95 -15.47
CA THR A 6 -60.29 -42.96 -15.85
C THR A 6 -59.25 -42.86 -14.73
N ALA A 7 -58.04 -43.25 -15.04
CA ALA A 7 -56.88 -43.07 -14.16
C ALA A 7 -56.55 -41.58 -13.98
N SER A 8 -56.66 -41.12 -12.74
CA SER A 8 -56.30 -39.78 -12.32
C SER A 8 -54.77 -39.65 -12.34
N ASP A 9 -54.28 -38.82 -13.25
CA ASP A 9 -52.89 -38.45 -13.39
C ASP A 9 -52.48 -37.59 -12.17
N LYS A 10 -51.89 -38.23 -11.15
CA LYS A 10 -51.29 -37.54 -10.03
C LYS A 10 -50.02 -36.88 -10.50
N LYS A 11 -50.12 -35.60 -10.87
CA LYS A 11 -48.99 -34.67 -11.00
C LYS A 11 -48.13 -34.75 -9.77
N GLN A 12 -47.01 -35.47 -9.86
CA GLN A 12 -45.95 -35.53 -8.86
C GLN A 12 -45.37 -34.12 -8.70
N PRO A 13 -45.30 -33.49 -7.51
CA PRO A 13 -44.62 -32.23 -7.35
C PRO A 13 -43.15 -32.38 -7.69
N ALA A 14 -42.66 -31.55 -8.60
CA ALA A 14 -41.26 -31.47 -8.99
C ALA A 14 -40.40 -31.34 -7.73
N LYS A 15 -39.54 -32.33 -7.47
CA LYS A 15 -38.52 -32.25 -6.44
C LYS A 15 -37.71 -30.97 -6.69
N PRO A 16 -37.55 -30.08 -5.66
CA PRO A 16 -36.62 -28.95 -5.81
C PRO A 16 -35.25 -29.49 -6.21
N GLY A 17 -34.76 -29.02 -7.34
CA GLY A 17 -33.52 -29.49 -7.94
C GLY A 17 -32.44 -29.50 -6.86
N ARG A 18 -31.89 -30.68 -6.64
CA ARG A 18 -30.64 -30.88 -5.92
C ARG A 18 -29.62 -30.05 -6.68
N THR A 19 -29.34 -28.84 -6.15
CA THR A 19 -28.17 -28.08 -6.58
C THR A 19 -27.00 -29.05 -6.52
N GLY A 20 -26.45 -29.37 -7.68
CA GLY A 20 -25.30 -30.24 -7.79
C GLY A 20 -24.17 -29.83 -6.85
N PRO A 21 -23.24 -30.76 -6.55
CA PRO A 21 -22.13 -30.45 -5.68
C PRO A 21 -21.52 -29.15 -6.18
N ALA A 22 -21.33 -28.21 -5.23
CA ALA A 22 -20.79 -26.89 -5.53
C ALA A 22 -19.58 -27.09 -6.44
N GLU A 23 -19.79 -26.75 -7.71
CA GLU A 23 -18.79 -26.79 -8.76
C GLU A 23 -17.55 -26.18 -8.14
N LEU A 24 -16.47 -26.96 -8.09
CA LEU A 24 -15.20 -26.58 -7.45
C LEU A 24 -14.83 -25.22 -8.01
N ALA A 25 -15.23 -24.17 -7.31
CA ALA A 25 -15.02 -22.81 -7.71
C ALA A 25 -13.51 -22.63 -7.81
N GLY A 26 -12.98 -22.67 -9.01
CA GLY A 26 -11.61 -22.36 -9.32
C GLY A 26 -11.25 -21.01 -8.70
N PRO A 27 -9.97 -20.62 -8.61
CA PRO A 27 -9.55 -19.38 -7.99
C PRO A 27 -10.39 -18.22 -8.52
N GLN A 28 -11.30 -17.69 -7.69
CA GLN A 28 -12.16 -16.58 -8.10
C GLN A 28 -11.30 -15.38 -8.43
N ALA A 29 -11.50 -14.79 -9.61
CA ALA A 29 -10.84 -13.55 -9.98
C ALA A 29 -11.09 -12.46 -8.94
N PRO A 30 -10.07 -11.64 -8.60
CA PRO A 30 -10.23 -10.58 -7.61
C PRO A 30 -11.33 -9.60 -8.03
N PRO A 31 -12.25 -9.21 -7.14
CA PRO A 31 -13.30 -8.26 -7.44
C PRO A 31 -12.71 -6.88 -7.78
N ALA A 32 -13.45 -6.08 -8.55
CA ALA A 32 -13.00 -4.78 -9.03
C ALA A 32 -12.39 -3.86 -7.94
N PRO A 33 -12.89 -3.77 -6.68
CA PRO A 33 -12.24 -2.97 -5.65
C PRO A 33 -10.85 -3.47 -5.26
N VAL A 34 -10.61 -4.78 -5.19
CA VAL A 34 -9.29 -5.36 -4.87
C VAL A 34 -8.31 -5.04 -6.01
N HIS A 35 -8.75 -5.19 -7.25
CA HIS A 35 -7.93 -4.86 -8.42
C HIS A 35 -7.59 -3.36 -8.49
N ARG A 36 -8.54 -2.48 -8.14
CA ARG A 36 -8.28 -1.03 -8.02
C ARG A 36 -7.27 -0.72 -6.91
N ALA A 37 -7.39 -1.38 -5.75
CA ALA A 37 -6.41 -1.23 -4.67
C ALA A 37 -5.01 -1.65 -5.11
N ALA A 38 -4.87 -2.77 -5.83
CA ALA A 38 -3.59 -3.23 -6.35
C ALA A 38 -2.99 -2.24 -7.37
N ARG A 39 -3.80 -1.68 -8.28
CA ARG A 39 -3.35 -0.62 -9.20
C ARG A 39 -2.91 0.65 -8.48
N LEU A 40 -3.60 1.05 -7.42
CA LEU A 40 -3.18 2.17 -6.59
C LEU A 40 -1.84 1.89 -5.89
N MET A 41 -1.62 0.66 -5.41
CA MET A 41 -0.33 0.25 -4.86
C MET A 41 0.79 0.31 -5.91
N GLN A 42 0.52 -0.10 -7.15
CA GLN A 42 1.47 0.05 -8.26
C GLN A 42 1.76 1.53 -8.55
N ALA A 43 0.74 2.39 -8.55
CA ALA A 43 0.93 3.83 -8.66
C ALA A 43 1.77 4.39 -7.48
N GLY A 44 1.57 3.89 -6.26
CA GLY A 44 2.40 4.19 -5.10
C GLY A 44 3.87 3.83 -5.32
N ALA A 45 4.16 2.67 -5.94
CA ALA A 45 5.52 2.29 -6.30
C ALA A 45 6.14 3.26 -7.32
N VAL A 46 5.37 3.71 -8.33
CA VAL A 46 5.84 4.71 -9.31
C VAL A 46 6.16 6.03 -8.62
N VAL A 47 5.26 6.54 -7.79
CA VAL A 47 5.49 7.80 -7.05
C VAL A 47 6.68 7.66 -6.09
N SER A 48 6.86 6.51 -5.42
CA SER A 48 8.02 6.24 -4.58
C SER A 48 9.33 6.24 -5.39
N THR A 49 9.31 5.71 -6.61
CA THR A 49 10.46 5.73 -7.53
C THR A 49 10.81 7.17 -7.92
N LEU A 50 9.80 7.97 -8.29
CA LEU A 50 10.00 9.39 -8.60
C LEU A 50 10.54 10.16 -7.39
N SER A 51 10.02 9.89 -6.19
CA SER A 51 10.52 10.48 -4.95
C SER A 51 11.98 10.11 -4.69
N LEU A 52 12.35 8.85 -4.89
CA LEU A 52 13.72 8.40 -4.73
C LEU A 52 14.67 9.10 -5.73
N ILE A 53 14.30 9.16 -7.00
CA ILE A 53 15.08 9.86 -8.04
C ILE A 53 15.26 11.34 -7.67
N PHE A 54 14.18 12.01 -7.28
CA PHE A 54 14.22 13.42 -6.87
C PHE A 54 15.15 13.63 -5.68
N THR A 55 15.08 12.76 -4.68
CA THR A 55 15.94 12.84 -3.49
C THR A 55 17.40 12.56 -3.83
N VAL A 56 17.69 11.58 -4.69
CA VAL A 56 19.06 11.29 -5.15
C VAL A 56 19.63 12.49 -5.91
N ILE A 57 18.88 13.10 -6.82
CA ILE A 57 19.30 14.31 -7.53
C ILE A 57 19.58 15.45 -6.52
N GLY A 58 18.69 15.68 -5.56
CA GLY A 58 18.88 16.69 -4.52
C GLY A 58 20.11 16.42 -3.62
N SER A 59 20.50 15.16 -3.49
CA SER A 59 21.64 14.77 -2.64
C SER A 59 23.01 15.20 -3.19
N PHE A 60 23.14 15.55 -4.47
CA PHE A 60 24.38 16.05 -5.04
C PHE A 60 24.85 17.36 -4.40
N SER A 61 23.93 18.19 -3.92
CA SER A 61 24.23 19.42 -3.19
C SER A 61 24.30 19.25 -1.67
N LEU A 62 23.91 18.08 -1.14
CA LEU A 62 23.74 17.85 0.30
C LEU A 62 25.06 18.13 1.07
N LYS A 63 26.17 17.58 0.60
CA LYS A 63 27.49 17.78 1.24
C LYS A 63 27.88 19.27 1.27
N HIS A 64 27.69 19.99 0.17
CA HIS A 64 27.97 21.41 0.06
C HIS A 64 27.09 22.20 1.03
N ASN A 65 25.79 21.95 1.03
CA ASN A 65 24.84 22.61 1.91
C ASN A 65 25.14 22.35 3.38
N MET A 66 25.53 21.12 3.75
CA MET A 66 25.92 20.78 5.12
C MET A 66 27.22 21.50 5.54
N MET A 67 28.19 21.63 4.65
CA MET A 67 29.42 22.38 4.92
C MET A 67 29.12 23.86 5.12
N THR A 68 28.31 24.46 4.27
CA THR A 68 27.91 25.88 4.38
C THR A 68 27.11 26.14 5.65
N ALA A 69 26.13 25.28 5.96
CA ALA A 69 25.30 25.41 7.16
C ALA A 69 26.09 25.25 8.48
N ASN A 70 27.23 24.56 8.45
CA ASN A 70 28.09 24.33 9.61
C ASN A 70 29.44 25.09 9.52
N ALA A 71 29.55 26.09 8.66
CA ALA A 71 30.81 26.79 8.40
C ALA A 71 31.47 27.34 9.70
N GLN A 72 30.68 27.89 10.61
CA GLN A 72 31.18 28.41 11.88
C GLN A 72 31.74 27.31 12.78
N LYS A 73 31.01 26.18 12.91
CA LYS A 73 31.45 25.01 13.68
C LYS A 73 32.72 24.37 13.10
N LEU A 74 32.90 24.43 11.77
CA LEU A 74 34.11 24.00 11.10
C LEU A 74 35.29 24.96 11.42
N ALA A 75 35.05 26.28 11.41
CA ALA A 75 36.05 27.27 11.74
C ALA A 75 36.49 27.17 13.23
N ASP A 76 35.56 26.89 14.13
CA ASP A 76 35.80 26.69 15.54
C ASP A 76 36.36 25.29 15.90
N HIS A 77 36.66 24.46 14.90
CA HIS A 77 37.14 23.08 15.06
C HIS A 77 36.22 22.17 15.90
N GLN A 78 34.95 22.51 16.06
CA GLN A 78 33.96 21.69 16.78
C GLN A 78 33.57 20.43 16.02
N ILE A 79 33.61 20.49 14.68
CA ILE A 79 33.37 19.38 13.77
C ILE A 79 34.39 19.40 12.63
N THR A 80 34.61 18.26 11.98
CA THR A 80 35.53 18.14 10.86
C THR A 80 34.81 17.95 9.51
N ALA A 81 35.44 18.34 8.42
CA ALA A 81 34.92 18.14 7.08
C ALA A 81 34.70 16.63 6.76
N SER A 82 35.52 15.75 7.34
CA SER A 82 35.36 14.30 7.21
C SER A 82 34.07 13.79 7.91
N GLN A 83 33.74 14.32 9.08
CA GLN A 83 32.50 14.00 9.78
C GLN A 83 31.28 14.43 8.97
N ILE A 84 31.29 15.63 8.39
CA ILE A 84 30.18 16.08 7.50
C ILE A 84 30.08 15.16 6.28
N SER A 85 31.21 14.82 5.66
CA SER A 85 31.24 13.96 4.47
C SER A 85 30.70 12.56 4.77
N SER A 86 31.09 11.94 5.89
CA SER A 86 30.61 10.62 6.29
C SER A 86 29.11 10.66 6.64
N THR A 87 28.64 11.68 7.33
CA THR A 87 27.22 11.87 7.63
C THR A 87 26.39 12.04 6.36
N ALA A 88 26.83 12.90 5.42
CA ALA A 88 26.15 13.09 4.14
C ALA A 88 26.06 11.79 3.36
N THR A 89 27.17 11.03 3.26
CA THR A 89 27.19 9.73 2.59
C THR A 89 26.25 8.73 3.28
N GLY A 90 26.27 8.66 4.60
CA GLY A 90 25.39 7.79 5.37
C GLY A 90 23.91 8.10 5.12
N LEU A 91 23.52 9.37 5.08
CA LEU A 91 22.16 9.81 4.79
C LEU A 91 21.73 9.43 3.36
N ILE A 92 22.62 9.58 2.37
CA ILE A 92 22.33 9.19 0.99
C ILE A 92 22.11 7.70 0.89
N VAL A 93 23.00 6.88 1.45
CA VAL A 93 22.88 5.42 1.44
C VAL A 93 21.60 4.99 2.16
N TYR A 94 21.33 5.53 3.33
CA TYR A 94 20.08 5.27 4.08
C TYR A 94 18.85 5.56 3.23
N THR A 95 18.80 6.72 2.58
CA THR A 95 17.66 7.14 1.74
C THR A 95 17.46 6.21 0.54
N ILE A 96 18.55 5.78 -0.12
CA ILE A 96 18.47 4.85 -1.24
C ILE A 96 17.92 3.50 -0.76
N VAL A 97 18.45 2.96 0.33
CA VAL A 97 18.00 1.67 0.87
C VAL A 97 16.53 1.72 1.26
N ILE A 98 16.12 2.72 2.03
CA ILE A 98 14.71 2.87 2.44
C ILE A 98 13.80 3.11 1.24
N GLY A 99 14.22 3.89 0.25
CA GLY A 99 13.46 4.11 -0.98
C GLY A 99 13.23 2.82 -1.77
N LEU A 100 14.27 2.01 -1.94
CA LEU A 100 14.17 0.71 -2.63
C LEU A 100 13.28 -0.27 -1.86
N VAL A 101 13.42 -0.34 -0.54
CA VAL A 101 12.55 -1.15 0.33
C VAL A 101 11.10 -0.70 0.20
N SER A 102 10.84 0.62 0.19
CA SER A 102 9.49 1.17 0.02
C SER A 102 8.86 0.76 -1.32
N ILE A 103 9.60 0.87 -2.42
CA ILE A 103 9.14 0.43 -3.75
C ILE A 103 8.82 -1.05 -3.75
N GLY A 104 9.73 -1.88 -3.23
CA GLY A 104 9.54 -3.33 -3.12
C GLY A 104 8.32 -3.69 -2.28
N LEU A 105 8.10 -2.97 -1.18
CA LEU A 105 6.97 -3.15 -0.28
C LEU A 105 5.62 -2.85 -0.98
N TRP A 106 5.53 -1.75 -1.73
CA TRP A 106 4.35 -1.41 -2.52
C TRP A 106 3.99 -2.51 -3.53
N LEU A 107 4.97 -3.01 -4.29
CA LEU A 107 4.77 -4.06 -5.29
C LEU A 107 4.44 -5.41 -4.65
N TRP A 108 5.11 -5.75 -3.56
CA TRP A 108 4.84 -6.99 -2.83
C TRP A 108 3.44 -7.00 -2.23
N MET A 109 3.03 -5.90 -1.58
CA MET A 109 1.70 -5.75 -1.02
C MET A 109 0.60 -5.78 -2.09
N ALA A 110 0.84 -5.21 -3.28
CA ALA A 110 -0.09 -5.30 -4.40
C ALA A 110 -0.38 -6.77 -4.74
N ARG A 111 0.67 -7.57 -4.92
CA ARG A 111 0.55 -9.01 -5.23
C ARG A 111 -0.15 -9.80 -4.12
N MET A 112 0.20 -9.53 -2.85
CA MET A 112 -0.39 -10.24 -1.71
C MET A 112 -1.88 -9.93 -1.54
N ASN A 113 -2.31 -8.71 -1.82
CA ASN A 113 -3.73 -8.34 -1.79
C ASN A 113 -4.50 -8.94 -2.96
N GLU A 114 -3.94 -9.00 -4.17
CA GLU A 114 -4.55 -9.71 -5.31
C GLU A 114 -4.68 -11.22 -5.04
N ALA A 115 -3.71 -11.81 -4.35
CA ALA A 115 -3.76 -13.20 -3.90
C ALA A 115 -4.79 -13.47 -2.78
N GLY A 116 -5.56 -12.47 -2.34
CA GLY A 116 -6.64 -12.60 -1.37
C GLY A 116 -6.19 -12.92 0.05
N ARG A 117 -4.95 -12.66 0.41
CA ARG A 117 -4.42 -12.93 1.75
C ARG A 117 -4.95 -11.94 2.78
N ARG A 118 -5.70 -12.40 3.77
CA ARG A 118 -6.30 -11.55 4.81
C ARG A 118 -5.29 -10.69 5.57
N TRP A 119 -4.13 -11.27 5.92
CA TRP A 119 -3.09 -10.55 6.64
C TRP A 119 -2.55 -9.35 5.85
N ALA A 120 -2.48 -9.46 4.50
CA ALA A 120 -1.99 -8.38 3.66
C ALA A 120 -2.82 -7.09 3.79
N ARG A 121 -4.15 -7.22 3.95
CA ARG A 121 -5.04 -6.07 4.19
C ARG A 121 -4.75 -5.40 5.54
N ILE A 122 -4.55 -6.19 6.59
CA ILE A 122 -4.23 -5.68 7.93
C ILE A 122 -2.87 -4.98 7.92
N THR A 123 -1.88 -5.62 7.30
CA THR A 123 -0.53 -5.08 7.16
C THR A 123 -0.53 -3.77 6.36
N ALA A 124 -1.29 -3.69 5.24
CA ALA A 124 -1.44 -2.46 4.46
C ALA A 124 -2.02 -1.32 5.31
N SER A 125 -3.04 -1.61 6.14
CA SER A 125 -3.63 -0.62 7.04
C SER A 125 -2.66 -0.18 8.13
N ALA A 126 -1.87 -1.09 8.69
CA ALA A 126 -0.84 -0.77 9.68
C ALA A 126 0.26 0.13 9.09
N PHE A 127 0.76 -0.20 7.89
CA PHE A 127 1.73 0.65 7.19
C PHE A 127 1.17 2.04 6.88
N PHE A 128 -0.09 2.12 6.46
CA PHE A 128 -0.74 3.41 6.22
C PHE A 128 -0.86 4.24 7.52
N ALA A 129 -1.20 3.61 8.64
CA ALA A 129 -1.24 4.30 9.94
C ALA A 129 0.14 4.83 10.36
N LEU A 130 1.19 4.03 10.23
CA LEU A 130 2.57 4.45 10.50
C LEU A 130 3.01 5.59 9.56
N TRP A 131 2.67 5.49 8.27
CA TRP A 131 2.97 6.54 7.31
C TRP A 131 2.20 7.84 7.59
N SER A 132 0.95 7.74 8.07
CA SER A 132 0.16 8.90 8.48
C SER A 132 0.78 9.59 9.69
N LEU A 133 1.29 8.83 10.65
CA LEU A 133 2.01 9.38 11.81
C LEU A 133 3.30 10.10 11.38
N TYR A 134 4.08 9.50 10.48
CA TYR A 134 5.25 10.13 9.89
C TYR A 134 4.89 11.42 9.15
N THR A 135 3.86 11.41 8.31
CA THR A 135 3.40 12.60 7.56
C THR A 135 2.97 13.72 8.52
N TYR A 136 2.29 13.36 9.61
CA TYR A 136 1.90 14.32 10.65
C TYR A 136 3.13 14.96 11.32
N SER A 137 4.17 14.18 11.66
CA SER A 137 5.40 14.71 12.25
C SER A 137 6.12 15.67 11.30
N VAL A 138 6.23 15.34 10.01
CA VAL A 138 6.83 16.21 8.99
C VAL A 138 6.08 17.55 8.85
N ILE A 139 4.73 17.50 8.86
CA ILE A 139 3.91 18.72 8.81
C ILE A 139 4.12 19.54 10.10
N GLY A 140 4.24 18.89 11.26
CA GLY A 140 4.51 19.54 12.53
C GLY A 140 5.83 20.34 12.54
N GLU A 141 6.88 19.81 11.92
CA GLU A 141 8.19 20.48 11.81
C GLU A 141 8.11 21.79 10.99
N LEU A 142 7.17 21.91 10.04
CA LEU A 142 6.99 23.14 9.26
C LEU A 142 6.58 24.35 10.10
N HIS A 143 5.96 24.14 11.25
CA HIS A 143 5.58 25.22 12.16
C HIS A 143 6.79 25.85 12.89
N GLY A 144 7.96 25.20 12.83
CA GLY A 144 9.22 25.68 13.42
C GLY A 144 9.96 26.77 12.63
N GLY A 145 9.34 27.37 11.60
CA GLY A 145 9.94 28.47 10.84
C GLY A 145 10.90 28.02 9.74
N VAL A 146 10.64 26.87 9.11
CA VAL A 146 11.45 26.35 8.01
C VAL A 146 11.31 27.24 6.77
N THR A 147 12.45 27.59 6.15
CA THR A 147 12.45 28.35 4.89
C THR A 147 11.80 27.54 3.77
N VAL A 148 10.76 28.09 3.18
CA VAL A 148 10.03 27.44 2.07
C VAL A 148 10.89 27.49 0.80
N THR A 149 11.38 26.34 0.37
CA THR A 149 12.14 26.18 -0.88
C THR A 149 11.30 25.40 -1.91
N ALA A 150 11.64 25.54 -3.20
CA ALA A 150 11.00 24.73 -4.26
C ALA A 150 11.15 23.21 -3.99
N THR A 151 12.30 22.79 -3.47
CA THR A 151 12.56 21.40 -3.08
C THR A 151 11.61 20.92 -1.99
N LEU A 152 11.37 21.76 -0.97
CA LEU A 152 10.42 21.45 0.11
C LEU A 152 8.99 21.28 -0.46
N ILE A 153 8.56 22.19 -1.33
CA ILE A 153 7.23 22.12 -1.96
C ILE A 153 7.06 20.80 -2.74
N VAL A 154 8.02 20.45 -3.59
CA VAL A 154 7.98 19.20 -4.35
C VAL A 154 7.94 17.99 -3.43
N SER A 155 8.76 17.98 -2.37
CA SER A 155 8.76 16.89 -1.38
C SER A 155 7.42 16.73 -0.70
N LEU A 156 6.78 17.83 -0.29
CA LEU A 156 5.46 17.81 0.35
C LEU A 156 4.38 17.29 -0.62
N ILE A 157 4.41 17.70 -1.88
CA ILE A 157 3.48 17.19 -2.91
C ILE A 157 3.62 15.68 -3.05
N LEU A 158 4.86 15.15 -3.11
CA LEU A 158 5.12 13.71 -3.23
C LEU A 158 4.67 12.94 -1.98
N ILE A 159 4.93 13.45 -0.79
CA ILE A 159 4.46 12.88 0.49
C ILE A 159 2.94 12.82 0.54
N LEU A 160 2.26 13.91 0.19
CA LEU A 160 0.80 13.97 0.17
C LEU A 160 0.20 13.08 -0.91
N ALA A 161 0.83 12.98 -2.09
CA ALA A 161 0.40 12.04 -3.13
C ALA A 161 0.46 10.59 -2.64
N LEU A 162 1.54 10.18 -1.99
CA LEU A 162 1.67 8.86 -1.39
C LEU A 162 0.64 8.63 -0.28
N TRP A 163 0.35 9.66 0.53
CA TRP A 163 -0.67 9.57 1.58
C TRP A 163 -2.06 9.36 0.99
N VAL A 164 -2.44 10.11 -0.05
CA VAL A 164 -3.74 9.98 -0.74
C VAL A 164 -3.87 8.60 -1.39
N ILE A 165 -2.82 8.11 -2.04
CA ILE A 165 -2.78 6.76 -2.63
C ILE A 165 -2.97 5.70 -1.55
N GLY A 166 -2.29 5.82 -0.42
CA GLY A 166 -2.42 4.93 0.73
C GLY A 166 -3.83 4.92 1.30
N ALA A 167 -4.42 6.09 1.53
CA ALA A 167 -5.79 6.25 2.02
C ALA A 167 -6.82 5.61 1.08
N ALA A 168 -6.71 5.90 -0.23
CA ALA A 168 -7.57 5.30 -1.24
C ALA A 168 -7.42 3.77 -1.30
N THR A 169 -6.18 3.27 -1.19
CA THR A 169 -5.90 1.82 -1.14
C THR A 169 -6.60 1.15 0.03
N VAL A 170 -6.42 1.68 1.24
CA VAL A 170 -7.08 1.16 2.46
C VAL A 170 -8.59 1.22 2.29
N PHE A 171 -9.15 2.32 1.81
CA PHE A 171 -10.58 2.46 1.57
C PHE A 171 -11.12 1.35 0.64
N TYR A 172 -10.47 1.07 -0.49
CA TYR A 172 -10.90 0.00 -1.40
C TYR A 172 -10.75 -1.39 -0.81
N LEU A 173 -9.72 -1.65 0.00
CA LEU A 173 -9.51 -2.95 0.66
C LEU A 173 -10.58 -3.26 1.72
N TRP A 174 -11.19 -2.24 2.34
CA TRP A 174 -12.21 -2.42 3.37
C TRP A 174 -13.65 -2.39 2.84
N ARG A 175 -13.85 -2.27 1.54
CA ARG A 175 -15.20 -2.36 0.95
C ARG A 175 -15.82 -3.75 1.17
N PRO A 176 -17.17 -3.84 1.28
CA PRO A 176 -17.88 -5.10 1.51
C PRO A 176 -17.52 -6.20 0.49
N ALA A 177 -17.42 -5.85 -0.80
CA ALA A 177 -17.03 -6.79 -1.85
C ALA A 177 -15.63 -7.36 -1.66
N SER A 178 -14.65 -6.53 -1.25
CA SER A 178 -13.29 -6.97 -0.90
C SER A 178 -13.32 -7.87 0.33
N THR A 179 -14.10 -7.53 1.34
CA THR A 179 -14.24 -8.34 2.56
C THR A 179 -14.83 -9.72 2.28
N ALA A 180 -15.82 -9.82 1.40
CA ALA A 180 -16.38 -11.09 0.96
C ALA A 180 -15.34 -11.96 0.25
N TYR A 181 -14.56 -11.36 -0.66
CA TYR A 181 -13.48 -12.04 -1.37
C TYR A 181 -12.42 -12.61 -0.42
N PHE A 182 -11.90 -11.80 0.51
CA PHE A 182 -10.92 -12.26 1.49
C PHE A 182 -11.48 -13.35 2.44
N LYS A 183 -12.79 -13.35 2.72
CA LYS A 183 -13.43 -14.43 3.49
C LYS A 183 -13.50 -15.73 2.69
N ALA A 184 -13.82 -15.64 1.39
CA ALA A 184 -13.93 -16.81 0.52
C ALA A 184 -12.58 -17.51 0.28
N GLN A 185 -11.50 -16.72 0.19
CA GLN A 185 -10.14 -17.24 -0.01
C GLN A 185 -9.47 -17.80 1.26
N SER A 186 -10.10 -17.63 2.42
CA SER A 186 -9.55 -18.22 3.66
C SER A 186 -9.88 -19.70 3.72
N PRO A 187 -8.91 -20.58 4.06
CA PRO A 187 -9.19 -21.98 4.34
C PRO A 187 -10.29 -22.08 5.39
N LYS A 188 -11.38 -22.80 5.09
CA LYS A 188 -12.34 -23.20 6.12
C LYS A 188 -11.55 -23.96 7.17
N ALA A 189 -11.54 -23.46 8.42
CA ALA A 189 -11.06 -24.26 9.52
C ALA A 189 -11.92 -25.53 9.55
N GLU A 190 -11.33 -26.69 9.23
CA GLU A 190 -12.00 -27.96 9.47
C GLU A 190 -12.28 -28.06 10.97
N PRO A 191 -13.52 -28.31 11.36
CA PRO A 191 -13.83 -28.54 12.78
C PRO A 191 -13.07 -29.81 13.21
N ARG A 192 -12.19 -29.65 14.18
CA ARG A 192 -11.56 -30.77 14.91
C ARG A 192 -12.58 -31.46 15.80
#